data_e38dc2bfb88cfe6c413a3a04f07e3e5d
#
_entry.id   e38dc2bfb88cfe6c413a3a04f07e3e5d
#
_cell.length_a   1.000
_cell.length_b   1.000
_cell.length_c   1.000
_cell.angle_alpha   90.00
_cell.angle_beta   90.00
_cell.angle_gamma   90.00
#
_symmetry.space_group_name_H-M   'P 1'
#
loop_
_entity.id
_entity.type
_entity.pdbx_description
1 polymer ?
#
loop_
_entity_poly.entity_id
_entity_poly.type
_entity_poly.pdbx_seq_one_letter_code
_entity_poly.pdbx_strand_id
1 'polypeptide(L)'
;MENMLVTSVYSFTKQRSYDVCVSKDFLRPGDRVLFIDDFLANGNAAKGIMELVKQAGAELVGMGFIIEKAFQYGGDELREQGIHVESLAIIESLDNCEIKIR
;
A
#
# COMPACT_ATOMS: atom_id res chain seq x y z
N MET A 1 -1.06 14.31 -18.57
CA MET A 1 -2.18 13.39 -18.84
C MET A 1 -3.41 13.88 -18.10
N GLU A 2 -4.35 14.45 -18.84
CA GLU A 2 -5.49 15.15 -18.22
C GLU A 2 -6.49 14.24 -17.52
N ASN A 3 -6.61 13.00 -17.96
CA ASN A 3 -7.59 12.06 -17.41
C ASN A 3 -6.98 11.04 -16.44
N MET A 4 -5.84 11.39 -15.83
CA MET A 4 -5.12 10.49 -14.93
C MET A 4 -4.88 11.15 -13.59
N LEU A 5 -5.02 10.37 -12.53
CA LEU A 5 -4.52 10.72 -11.21
C LEU A 5 -3.12 10.15 -11.08
N VAL A 6 -2.19 10.93 -10.55
CA VAL A 6 -0.78 10.54 -10.49
C VAL A 6 -0.22 10.83 -9.10
N THR A 7 0.59 9.91 -8.58
CA THR A 7 1.39 10.11 -7.39
C THR A 7 2.77 9.50 -7.59
N SER A 8 3.75 10.01 -6.84
CA SER A 8 5.11 9.48 -6.88
C SER A 8 5.35 8.57 -5.69
N VAL A 9 5.95 7.41 -5.95
CA VAL A 9 6.26 6.40 -4.94
C VAL A 9 7.75 6.09 -4.99
N TYR A 10 8.40 6.06 -3.83
CA TYR A 10 9.80 5.66 -3.74
C TYR A 10 9.92 4.16 -3.55
N SER A 11 10.74 3.52 -4.39
CA SER A 11 11.05 2.09 -4.28
C SER A 11 12.41 1.90 -3.65
N PHE A 12 12.48 1.33 -2.44
CA PHE A 12 13.75 1.02 -1.78
C PHE A 12 14.53 -0.07 -2.52
N THR A 13 13.82 -1.03 -3.11
CA THR A 13 14.46 -2.10 -3.87
C THR A 13 15.19 -1.57 -5.09
N LYS A 14 14.58 -0.64 -5.81
CA LYS A 14 15.14 -0.05 -7.02
C LYS A 14 15.90 1.24 -6.75
N GLN A 15 15.84 1.76 -5.53
CA GLN A 15 16.47 3.00 -5.09
C GLN A 15 16.12 4.18 -6.00
N ARG A 16 14.86 4.27 -6.39
CA ARG A 16 14.37 5.38 -7.22
C ARG A 16 12.88 5.57 -7.01
N SER A 17 12.41 6.77 -7.36
CA SER A 17 10.99 7.07 -7.39
C SER A 17 10.39 6.70 -8.73
N TYR A 18 9.13 6.33 -8.73
CA TYR A 18 8.37 6.08 -9.94
C TYR A 18 6.96 6.63 -9.77
N ASP A 19 6.31 6.93 -10.89
CA ASP A 19 4.95 7.44 -10.86
C ASP A 19 3.96 6.29 -10.93
N VAL A 20 2.95 6.37 -10.07
CA VAL A 20 1.79 5.48 -10.12
C VAL A 20 0.60 6.30 -10.56
N CYS A 21 -0.13 5.82 -11.53
CA CYS A 21 -1.27 6.55 -12.07
C CYS A 21 -2.48 5.64 -12.25
N VAL A 22 -3.65 6.26 -12.20
CA VAL A 22 -4.92 5.58 -12.44
C VAL A 22 -5.83 6.49 -13.25
N SER A 23 -6.59 5.90 -14.17
CA SER A 23 -7.55 6.65 -14.96
C SER A 23 -8.71 7.14 -14.09
N LYS A 24 -9.08 8.40 -14.25
CA LYS A 24 -10.26 8.98 -13.60
C LYS A 24 -11.56 8.29 -14.01
N ASP A 25 -11.54 7.55 -15.12
CA ASP A 25 -12.70 6.76 -15.54
C ASP A 25 -12.94 5.55 -14.63
N PHE A 26 -11.90 5.05 -13.97
CA PHE A 26 -11.96 3.87 -13.13
C PHE A 26 -11.92 4.17 -11.63
N LEU A 27 -11.55 5.38 -11.23
CA LEU A 27 -11.53 5.81 -9.83
C LEU A 27 -12.22 7.15 -9.71
N ARG A 28 -13.41 7.17 -9.13
CA ARG A 28 -14.32 8.32 -9.13
C ARG A 28 -14.64 8.78 -7.73
N PRO A 29 -15.11 10.05 -7.59
CA PRO A 29 -15.58 10.52 -6.28
C PRO A 29 -16.70 9.61 -5.74
N GLY A 30 -16.62 9.28 -4.47
CA GLY A 30 -17.59 8.43 -3.80
C GLY A 30 -17.36 6.94 -3.94
N ASP A 31 -16.39 6.52 -4.75
CA ASP A 31 -16.06 5.09 -4.86
C ASP A 31 -15.51 4.57 -3.54
N ARG A 32 -15.79 3.30 -3.25
CA ARG A 32 -15.24 2.60 -2.10
C ARG A 32 -14.16 1.64 -2.60
N VAL A 33 -12.93 1.85 -2.13
CA VAL A 33 -11.75 1.18 -2.68
C VAL A 33 -11.19 0.18 -1.69
N LEU A 34 -10.97 -1.05 -2.16
CA LEU A 34 -10.20 -2.06 -1.46
C LEU A 34 -8.92 -2.30 -2.27
N PHE A 35 -7.78 -2.04 -1.66
CA PHE A 35 -6.48 -2.24 -2.30
C PHE A 35 -5.91 -3.61 -1.93
N ILE A 36 -5.57 -4.40 -2.94
CA ILE A 36 -4.99 -5.74 -2.76
C ILE A 36 -3.63 -5.78 -3.45
N ASP A 37 -2.62 -6.26 -2.74
CA ASP A 37 -1.27 -6.40 -3.28
C ASP A 37 -0.61 -7.67 -2.72
N ASP A 38 0.56 -8.01 -3.23
CA ASP A 38 1.28 -9.21 -2.79
C ASP A 38 2.10 -8.97 -1.53
N PHE A 39 2.89 -7.90 -1.47
CA PHE A 39 3.78 -7.62 -0.34
C PHE A 39 3.51 -6.27 0.32
N LEU A 40 3.49 -6.27 1.64
CA LEU A 40 3.53 -5.05 2.43
C LEU A 40 4.85 -5.00 3.19
N ALA A 41 5.71 -4.04 2.87
CA ALA A 41 7.01 -3.85 3.50
C ALA A 41 7.04 -2.54 4.29
N ASN A 42 7.63 -1.50 3.73
CA ASN A 42 7.68 -0.17 4.36
C ASN A 42 6.43 0.68 4.12
N GLY A 43 5.53 0.22 3.26
CA GLY A 43 4.25 0.88 3.03
C GLY A 43 4.27 2.00 2.00
N ASN A 44 5.36 2.18 1.24
CA ASN A 44 5.44 3.28 0.27
C ASN A 44 4.40 3.16 -0.85
N ALA A 45 4.22 1.96 -1.40
CA ALA A 45 3.19 1.73 -2.42
C ALA A 45 1.79 1.98 -1.86
N ALA A 46 1.52 1.50 -0.64
CA ALA A 46 0.25 1.72 0.04
C ALA A 46 -0.01 3.20 0.26
N LYS A 47 0.99 3.97 0.67
CA LYS A 47 0.87 5.43 0.84
C LYS A 47 0.55 6.12 -0.48
N GLY A 48 1.14 5.65 -1.59
CA GLY A 48 0.82 6.14 -2.93
C GLY A 48 -0.63 5.89 -3.30
N ILE A 49 -1.15 4.72 -3.02
CA ILE A 49 -2.56 4.39 -3.26
C ILE A 49 -3.48 5.27 -2.42
N MET A 50 -3.14 5.51 -1.15
CA MET A 50 -3.90 6.41 -0.30
C MET A 50 -4.00 7.81 -0.90
N GLU A 51 -2.91 8.31 -1.45
CA GLU A 51 -2.88 9.63 -2.08
C GLU A 51 -3.78 9.66 -3.34
N LEU A 52 -3.73 8.61 -4.17
CA LEU A 52 -4.58 8.53 -5.36
C LEU A 52 -6.07 8.48 -4.98
N VAL A 53 -6.42 7.71 -3.97
CA VAL A 53 -7.81 7.62 -3.47
C VAL A 53 -8.27 8.99 -2.98
N LYS A 54 -7.42 9.70 -2.26
CA LYS A 54 -7.71 11.05 -1.78
C LYS A 54 -7.91 12.03 -2.94
N GLN A 55 -7.03 12.01 -3.94
CA GLN A 55 -7.15 12.86 -5.13
C GLN A 55 -8.46 12.62 -5.86
N ALA A 56 -8.91 11.37 -5.91
CA ALA A 56 -10.15 10.99 -6.58
C ALA A 56 -11.40 11.40 -5.81
N GLY A 57 -11.29 11.71 -4.54
CA GLY A 57 -12.44 11.92 -3.67
C GLY A 57 -13.16 10.61 -3.31
N ALA A 58 -12.45 9.49 -3.40
CA ALA A 58 -12.97 8.17 -3.09
C ALA A 58 -12.66 7.81 -1.63
N GLU A 59 -13.21 6.71 -1.16
CA GLU A 59 -13.00 6.20 0.19
C GLU A 59 -12.19 4.91 0.14
N LEU A 60 -11.10 4.86 0.92
CA LEU A 60 -10.32 3.65 1.10
C LEU A 60 -10.93 2.85 2.24
N VAL A 61 -11.52 1.68 1.93
CA VAL A 61 -12.19 0.86 2.94
C VAL A 61 -11.25 -0.13 3.61
N GLY A 62 -10.12 -0.45 2.98
CA GLY A 62 -9.14 -1.34 3.57
C GLY A 62 -8.05 -1.72 2.60
N MET A 63 -7.07 -2.48 3.11
CA MET A 63 -5.98 -3.03 2.33
C MET A 63 -5.77 -4.50 2.68
N GLY A 64 -5.49 -5.32 1.68
CA GLY A 64 -5.17 -6.73 1.87
C GLY A 64 -3.85 -7.09 1.21
N PHE A 65 -3.06 -7.90 1.90
CA PHE A 65 -1.75 -8.34 1.40
C PHE A 65 -1.61 -9.84 1.58
N ILE A 66 -0.87 -10.48 0.68
CA ILE A 66 -0.54 -11.89 0.85
C ILE A 66 0.50 -12.02 1.96
N ILE A 67 1.57 -11.23 1.90
CA ILE A 67 2.67 -11.28 2.87
C ILE A 67 2.95 -9.88 3.40
N GLU A 68 3.00 -9.77 4.72
CA GLU A 68 3.40 -8.55 5.42
C GLU A 68 4.76 -8.78 6.07
N LYS A 69 5.74 -7.93 5.74
CA LYS A 69 7.07 -7.94 6.38
C LYS A 69 7.02 -6.99 7.56
N ALA A 70 6.60 -7.50 8.73
CA ALA A 70 6.37 -6.68 9.93
C ALA A 70 7.62 -5.96 10.41
N PHE A 71 8.81 -6.51 10.15
CA PHE A 71 10.06 -5.89 10.52
C PHE A 71 10.38 -4.61 9.73
N GLN A 72 9.59 -4.27 8.72
CA GLN A 72 9.71 -3.01 7.98
C GLN A 72 8.63 -1.99 8.38
N TYR A 73 7.73 -2.36 9.30
CA TYR A 73 6.79 -1.48 10.01
C TYR A 73 5.74 -0.77 9.15
N GLY A 74 5.66 -1.02 7.84
CA GLY A 74 4.65 -0.39 6.99
C GLY A 74 3.22 -0.70 7.44
N GLY A 75 2.97 -1.96 7.82
CA GLY A 75 1.66 -2.38 8.31
C GLY A 75 1.29 -1.69 9.62
N ASP A 76 2.24 -1.62 10.55
CA ASP A 76 1.99 -0.96 11.84
C ASP A 76 1.68 0.52 11.66
N GLU A 77 2.41 1.21 10.78
CA GLU A 77 2.15 2.62 10.47
C GLU A 77 0.74 2.83 9.90
N LEU A 78 0.32 1.96 8.98
CA LEU A 78 -1.01 2.06 8.37
C LEU A 78 -2.10 1.83 9.40
N ARG A 79 -1.93 0.83 10.27
CA ARG A 79 -2.91 0.52 11.32
C ARG A 79 -3.01 1.65 12.34
N GLU A 80 -1.88 2.29 12.69
CA GLU A 80 -1.86 3.45 13.59
C GLU A 80 -2.66 4.63 13.02
N GLN A 81 -2.73 4.75 11.70
CA GLN A 81 -3.53 5.77 11.03
C GLN A 81 -5.02 5.41 10.93
N GLY A 82 -5.41 4.26 11.47
CA GLY A 82 -6.79 3.80 11.45
C GLY A 82 -7.19 3.05 10.20
N ILE A 83 -6.24 2.64 9.37
CA ILE A 83 -6.53 1.90 8.15
C ILE A 83 -6.70 0.41 8.49
N HIS A 84 -7.75 -0.20 7.96
CA HIS A 84 -7.96 -1.63 8.10
C HIS A 84 -7.00 -2.38 7.18
N VAL A 85 -6.04 -3.10 7.76
CA VAL A 85 -5.04 -3.88 7.03
C VAL A 85 -5.12 -5.32 7.44
N GLU A 86 -5.32 -6.21 6.46
CA GLU A 86 -5.33 -7.66 6.65
C GLU A 86 -4.22 -8.28 5.82
N SER A 87 -3.48 -9.20 6.42
CA SER A 87 -2.40 -9.92 5.75
C SER A 87 -2.56 -11.41 6.00
N LEU A 88 -2.37 -12.22 4.96
CA LEU A 88 -2.52 -13.67 5.08
C LEU A 88 -1.36 -14.29 5.89
N ALA A 89 -0.15 -13.75 5.72
CA ALA A 89 1.01 -14.16 6.49
C ALA A 89 1.79 -12.93 6.93
N ILE A 90 2.19 -12.89 8.19
CA ILE A 90 2.97 -11.78 8.76
C ILE A 90 4.33 -12.33 9.16
N ILE A 91 5.38 -11.87 8.49
CA ILE A 91 6.75 -12.28 8.77
C ILE A 91 7.36 -11.28 9.74
N GLU A 92 7.73 -11.75 10.93
CA GLU A 92 8.31 -10.90 11.97
C GLU A 92 9.80 -10.66 11.79
N SER A 93 10.53 -11.66 11.26
CA SER A 93 11.96 -11.52 11.04
C SER A 93 12.46 -12.49 9.98
N LEU A 94 13.62 -12.16 9.38
CA LEU A 94 14.35 -12.99 8.44
C LEU A 94 15.80 -13.17 8.88
N ASP A 95 16.05 -13.20 10.20
CA ASP A 95 17.39 -13.27 10.74
C ASP A 95 17.97 -14.70 10.70
N ASN A 96 19.29 -14.81 10.53
CA ASN A 96 20.03 -16.07 10.59
C ASN A 96 19.45 -17.16 9.67
N CYS A 97 19.01 -16.78 8.48
CA CYS A 97 18.40 -17.70 7.52
C CYS A 97 17.11 -18.36 8.03
N GLU A 98 16.50 -17.79 9.07
CA GLU A 98 15.22 -18.24 9.61
C GLU A 98 14.12 -17.26 9.31
N ILE A 99 12.94 -17.80 8.96
CA ILE A 99 11.73 -17.00 8.77
C ILE A 99 10.86 -17.18 10.00
N LYS A 100 10.54 -16.07 10.67
CA LYS A 100 9.64 -16.08 11.82
C LYS A 100 8.29 -15.51 11.42
N ILE A 101 7.26 -16.32 11.51
CA ILE A 101 5.89 -15.95 11.13
C ILE A 101 5.05 -15.76 12.39
N ARG A 102 4.27 -14.68 12.38
CA ARG A 102 3.34 -14.37 13.46
C ARG A 102 2.14 -15.31 13.45
#